data_bb4c9641c901f3cd35c7d5aaad5f56b4
#
_entry.id   bb4c9641c901f3cd35c7d5aaad5f56b4
#
_cell.length_a   1.000
_cell.length_b   1.000
_cell.length_c   1.000
_cell.angle_alpha   90.00
_cell.angle_beta   90.00
_cell.angle_gamma   90.00
#
_symmetry.space_group_name_H-M   'P 1'
#
loop_
_entity.id
_entity.type
_entity.pdbx_description
1 polymer ?
#
loop_
_entity_poly.entity_id
_entity_poly.type
_entity_poly.pdbx_seq_one_letter_code
_entity_poly.pdbx_strand_id
1 'polypeptide(L)'
;MRLTHEEYVEHVRADAARILAVAGRGLDAVVPSCPGWTVRDAVEHIAEVYRHKVSCIREKAFPEPWPTDRGDEPTLDYFRQATDELLTELTTRDALEYADTWWWDERTVGFWGRRMAHESAIHRIDVELAYDHTTPIDDALALDGVDEVLRRFLAGDWSDEPVADQPATFVRVESGGTAWRVVMEPNAIVASVYLDRWPELAIDATVSGDPLPMYLWLWGRGPRDQISIDGDHAAAERMDARLRLATQ
;
A
#
# COMPACT_ATOMS: atom_id res chain seq x y z
N MET A 1 -0.08 14.96 -3.27
CA MET A 1 1.01 15.73 -2.61
C MET A 1 1.61 14.80 -1.55
N ARG A 2 2.94 14.59 -1.53
CA ARG A 2 3.59 13.73 -0.54
C ARG A 2 3.59 14.41 0.83
N LEU A 3 3.43 13.62 1.89
CA LEU A 3 3.62 14.05 3.27
C LEU A 3 5.12 14.21 3.57
N THR A 4 5.45 14.89 4.66
CA THR A 4 6.82 14.92 5.19
C THR A 4 7.20 13.57 5.79
N HIS A 5 8.49 13.34 5.99
CA HIS A 5 8.97 12.10 6.62
C HIS A 5 8.43 11.96 8.04
N GLU A 6 8.40 13.04 8.80
CA GLU A 6 7.87 13.10 10.16
C GLU A 6 6.39 12.74 10.21
N GLU A 7 5.59 13.23 9.26
CA GLU A 7 4.16 12.87 9.16
C GLU A 7 3.97 11.38 8.87
N TYR A 8 4.76 10.78 7.98
CA TYR A 8 4.70 9.33 7.76
C TYR A 8 5.06 8.54 9.01
N VAL A 9 6.11 8.94 9.73
CA VAL A 9 6.53 8.27 10.98
C VAL A 9 5.43 8.35 12.04
N GLU A 10 4.73 9.47 12.14
CA GLU A 10 3.62 9.63 13.08
C GLU A 10 2.43 8.72 12.71
N HIS A 11 2.12 8.56 11.42
CA HIS A 11 1.12 7.59 10.96
C HIS A 11 1.52 6.16 11.32
N VAL A 12 2.77 5.74 11.11
CA VAL A 12 3.26 4.41 11.54
C VAL A 12 3.03 4.23 13.03
N ARG A 13 3.39 5.21 13.86
CA ARG A 13 3.24 5.16 15.31
C ARG A 13 1.79 5.00 15.74
N ALA A 14 0.91 5.83 15.18
CA ALA A 14 -0.52 5.84 15.52
C ALA A 14 -1.20 4.53 15.10
N ASP A 15 -0.95 4.07 13.87
CA ASP A 15 -1.55 2.86 13.34
C ASP A 15 -1.03 1.60 14.05
N ALA A 16 0.26 1.52 14.37
CA ALA A 16 0.82 0.41 15.16
C ALA A 16 0.23 0.36 16.57
N ALA A 17 0.07 1.50 17.24
CA ALA A 17 -0.59 1.56 18.54
C ALA A 17 -2.06 1.09 18.46
N ARG A 18 -2.76 1.45 17.37
CA ARG A 18 -4.14 1.01 17.15
C ARG A 18 -4.23 -0.47 16.85
N ILE A 19 -3.32 -1.04 16.03
CA ILE A 19 -3.22 -2.49 15.79
C ILE A 19 -3.07 -3.24 17.11
N LEU A 20 -2.14 -2.82 17.99
CA LEU A 20 -1.94 -3.43 19.31
C LEU A 20 -3.19 -3.39 20.16
N ALA A 21 -3.89 -2.24 20.19
CA ALA A 21 -5.09 -2.08 20.98
C ALA A 21 -6.24 -2.99 20.50
N VAL A 22 -6.41 -3.14 19.19
CA VAL A 22 -7.45 -3.98 18.61
C VAL A 22 -7.09 -5.46 18.73
N ALA A 23 -5.86 -5.86 18.40
CA ALA A 23 -5.38 -7.23 18.51
C ALA A 23 -5.36 -7.74 19.96
N GLY A 24 -5.25 -6.85 20.95
CA GLY A 24 -5.40 -7.17 22.36
C GLY A 24 -6.78 -7.73 22.74
N ARG A 25 -7.80 -7.62 21.88
CA ARG A 25 -9.13 -8.21 22.07
C ARG A 25 -9.14 -9.72 21.81
N GLY A 26 -8.17 -10.20 21.00
CA GLY A 26 -8.02 -11.60 20.62
C GLY A 26 -7.21 -11.71 19.31
N LEU A 27 -6.62 -12.86 19.08
CA LEU A 27 -5.76 -13.09 17.91
C LEU A 27 -6.37 -14.06 16.88
N ASP A 28 -7.47 -14.72 17.25
CA ASP A 28 -8.01 -15.82 16.44
C ASP A 28 -9.21 -15.40 15.56
N ALA A 29 -9.61 -14.10 15.61
CA ALA A 29 -10.66 -13.57 14.75
C ALA A 29 -10.18 -13.57 13.28
N VAL A 30 -11.08 -13.98 12.37
CA VAL A 30 -10.79 -14.03 10.93
C VAL A 30 -10.74 -12.62 10.35
N VAL A 31 -9.76 -12.35 9.50
CA VAL A 31 -9.62 -11.09 8.76
C VAL A 31 -10.36 -11.21 7.43
N PRO A 32 -11.51 -10.52 7.24
CA PRO A 32 -12.34 -10.70 6.04
C PRO A 32 -11.67 -10.29 4.74
N SER A 33 -10.77 -9.30 4.82
CA SER A 33 -10.03 -8.73 3.66
C SER A 33 -8.84 -9.58 3.22
N CYS A 34 -8.36 -10.51 4.07
CA CYS A 34 -7.22 -11.38 3.80
C CYS A 34 -7.65 -12.84 3.93
N PRO A 35 -8.10 -13.50 2.85
CA PRO A 35 -8.61 -14.88 2.92
C PRO A 35 -7.62 -15.85 3.56
N GLY A 36 -8.08 -16.56 4.58
CA GLY A 36 -7.25 -17.52 5.32
C GLY A 36 -6.45 -16.94 6.48
N TRP A 37 -6.48 -15.63 6.68
CA TRP A 37 -5.76 -14.97 7.77
C TRP A 37 -6.65 -14.76 8.99
N THR A 38 -6.03 -14.88 10.16
CA THR A 38 -6.52 -14.40 11.44
C THR A 38 -5.84 -13.08 11.80
N VAL A 39 -6.30 -12.42 12.86
CA VAL A 39 -5.63 -11.23 13.43
C VAL A 39 -4.19 -11.56 13.80
N ARG A 40 -3.90 -12.79 14.27
CA ARG A 40 -2.54 -13.26 14.53
C ARG A 40 -1.67 -13.16 13.28
N ASP A 41 -2.13 -13.73 12.18
CA ASP A 41 -1.39 -13.77 10.93
C ASP A 41 -1.11 -12.36 10.41
N ALA A 42 -2.08 -11.47 10.48
CA ALA A 42 -1.93 -10.07 10.09
C ALA A 42 -0.89 -9.34 10.94
N VAL A 43 -0.95 -9.49 12.28
CA VAL A 43 -0.02 -8.82 13.21
C VAL A 43 1.40 -9.37 13.06
N GLU A 44 1.56 -10.68 12.87
CA GLU A 44 2.86 -11.32 12.65
C GLU A 44 3.47 -10.89 11.32
N HIS A 45 2.65 -10.85 10.26
CA HIS A 45 3.08 -10.35 8.94
C HIS A 45 3.62 -8.92 9.03
N ILE A 46 2.90 -8.00 9.67
CA ILE A 46 3.36 -6.61 9.80
C ILE A 46 4.68 -6.54 10.59
N ALA A 47 4.81 -7.31 11.67
CA ALA A 47 6.05 -7.36 12.45
C ALA A 47 7.23 -7.85 11.61
N GLU A 48 7.03 -8.90 10.82
CA GLU A 48 8.03 -9.41 9.88
C GLU A 48 8.40 -8.36 8.84
N VAL A 49 7.41 -7.70 8.23
CA VAL A 49 7.64 -6.61 7.28
C VAL A 49 8.46 -5.49 7.92
N TYR A 50 8.13 -5.07 9.13
CA TYR A 50 8.90 -4.03 9.84
C TYR A 50 10.35 -4.44 10.05
N ARG A 51 10.62 -5.64 10.56
CA ARG A 51 11.98 -6.15 10.75
C ARG A 51 12.75 -6.28 9.43
N HIS A 52 12.09 -6.69 8.36
CA HIS A 52 12.70 -6.68 7.02
C HIS A 52 13.19 -5.28 6.64
N LYS A 53 12.35 -4.24 6.85
CA LYS A 53 12.74 -2.86 6.47
C LYS A 53 13.82 -2.30 7.40
N VAL A 54 13.80 -2.69 8.67
CA VAL A 54 14.91 -2.40 9.60
C VAL A 54 16.24 -2.97 9.06
N SER A 55 16.26 -4.22 8.60
CA SER A 55 17.46 -4.81 7.99
C SER A 55 17.86 -4.10 6.71
N CYS A 56 16.90 -3.79 5.80
CA CYS A 56 17.18 -3.02 4.59
C CYS A 56 17.85 -1.66 4.89
N ILE A 57 17.44 -1.01 5.98
CA ILE A 57 18.00 0.28 6.40
C ILE A 57 19.41 0.09 7.04
N ARG A 58 19.54 -0.86 7.97
CA ARG A 58 20.79 -1.09 8.74
C ARG A 58 21.90 -1.66 7.87
N GLU A 59 21.57 -2.68 7.10
CA GLU A 59 22.55 -3.50 6.37
C GLU A 59 22.73 -2.99 4.93
N LYS A 60 21.84 -2.09 4.47
CA LYS A 60 21.81 -1.56 3.10
C LYS A 60 21.70 -2.66 2.04
N ALA A 61 21.01 -3.74 2.40
CA ALA A 61 20.74 -4.92 1.60
C ALA A 61 19.44 -5.58 2.03
N PHE A 62 18.83 -6.37 1.14
CA PHE A 62 17.69 -7.23 1.53
C PHE A 62 18.19 -8.37 2.40
N PRO A 63 17.51 -8.68 3.53
CA PRO A 63 17.88 -9.81 4.38
C PRO A 63 17.62 -11.14 3.67
N GLU A 64 18.57 -12.08 3.82
CA GLU A 64 18.43 -13.47 3.38
C GLU A 64 18.93 -14.43 4.47
N PRO A 65 18.16 -15.45 4.87
CA PRO A 65 16.77 -15.73 4.44
C PRO A 65 15.74 -14.77 5.02
N TRP A 66 14.59 -14.64 4.35
CA TRP A 66 13.45 -13.92 4.87
C TRP A 66 12.16 -14.77 4.66
N PRO A 67 11.18 -14.78 5.61
CA PRO A 67 11.24 -14.15 6.94
C PRO A 67 12.29 -14.85 7.85
N THR A 68 12.78 -14.08 8.82
CA THR A 68 13.67 -14.64 9.86
C THR A 68 12.85 -15.47 10.84
N ASP A 69 13.48 -16.52 11.41
CA ASP A 69 12.83 -17.33 12.44
C ASP A 69 12.50 -16.45 13.67
N ARG A 70 11.25 -16.40 14.02
CA ARG A 70 10.74 -15.68 15.18
C ARG A 70 10.95 -16.45 16.49
N GLY A 71 11.10 -17.76 16.44
CA GLY A 71 11.05 -18.62 17.61
C GLY A 71 9.67 -18.62 18.29
N ASP A 72 9.66 -18.79 19.62
CA ASP A 72 8.46 -18.87 20.46
C ASP A 72 8.00 -17.51 21.01
N GLU A 73 8.43 -16.39 20.44
CA GLU A 73 8.07 -15.05 20.92
C GLU A 73 6.57 -14.80 20.78
N PRO A 74 5.88 -14.30 21.85
CA PRO A 74 4.46 -13.99 21.78
C PRO A 74 4.17 -12.94 20.71
N THR A 75 3.12 -13.14 19.88
CA THR A 75 2.76 -12.29 18.74
C THR A 75 2.76 -10.79 19.04
N LEU A 76 2.12 -10.36 20.14
CA LEU A 76 2.04 -8.94 20.46
C LEU A 76 3.37 -8.36 20.95
N ASP A 77 4.21 -9.15 21.59
CA ASP A 77 5.54 -8.70 22.03
C ASP A 77 6.48 -8.60 20.83
N TYR A 78 6.44 -9.57 19.92
CA TYR A 78 7.13 -9.55 18.64
C TYR A 78 6.78 -8.29 17.83
N PHE A 79 5.49 -7.96 17.70
CA PHE A 79 5.06 -6.77 16.99
C PHE A 79 5.49 -5.47 17.68
N ARG A 80 5.44 -5.39 19.04
CA ARG A 80 5.94 -4.22 19.77
C ARG A 80 7.40 -3.96 19.50
N GLN A 81 8.23 -5.00 19.62
CA GLN A 81 9.67 -4.88 19.39
C GLN A 81 9.97 -4.47 17.95
N ALA A 82 9.33 -5.10 16.96
CA ALA A 82 9.48 -4.74 15.55
C ALA A 82 9.08 -3.28 15.27
N THR A 83 8.00 -2.81 15.93
CA THR A 83 7.54 -1.42 15.84
C THR A 83 8.57 -0.46 16.44
N ASP A 84 9.08 -0.76 17.64
CA ASP A 84 10.07 0.09 18.31
C ASP A 84 11.39 0.15 17.53
N GLU A 85 11.83 -0.96 16.96
CA GLU A 85 13.00 -1.01 16.08
C GLU A 85 12.79 -0.16 14.81
N LEU A 86 11.67 -0.32 14.12
CA LEU A 86 11.37 0.46 12.91
C LEU A 86 11.30 1.94 13.21
N LEU A 87 10.54 2.34 14.24
CA LEU A 87 10.43 3.74 14.64
C LEU A 87 11.78 4.34 15.03
N THR A 88 12.66 3.56 15.66
CA THR A 88 14.02 4.00 15.99
C THR A 88 14.79 4.33 14.71
N GLU A 89 14.81 3.43 13.72
CA GLU A 89 15.52 3.68 12.45
C GLU A 89 14.94 4.90 11.72
N LEU A 90 13.61 5.00 11.62
CA LEU A 90 12.96 6.09 10.89
C LEU A 90 13.11 7.45 11.58
N THR A 91 13.27 7.50 12.91
CA THR A 91 13.38 8.78 13.65
C THR A 91 14.82 9.25 13.86
N THR A 92 15.78 8.34 13.86
CA THR A 92 17.19 8.68 14.17
C THR A 92 18.05 8.87 12.93
N ARG A 93 17.59 8.44 11.76
CA ARG A 93 18.32 8.59 10.50
C ARG A 93 17.76 9.72 9.64
N ASP A 94 18.62 10.25 8.79
CA ASP A 94 18.20 11.20 7.75
C ASP A 94 17.32 10.50 6.72
N ALA A 95 16.19 11.10 6.38
CA ALA A 95 15.27 10.57 5.37
C ALA A 95 15.93 10.34 3.99
N LEU A 96 16.97 11.09 3.67
CA LEU A 96 17.76 10.95 2.43
C LEU A 96 18.91 9.95 2.58
N GLU A 97 19.16 9.40 3.77
CA GLU A 97 20.17 8.36 3.94
C GLU A 97 19.85 7.15 3.05
N TYR A 98 20.89 6.58 2.44
CA TYR A 98 20.74 5.41 1.58
C TYR A 98 20.21 4.20 2.37
N ALA A 99 19.19 3.57 1.82
CA ALA A 99 18.68 2.26 2.22
C ALA A 99 18.37 1.44 0.97
N ASP A 100 18.54 0.12 1.02
CA ASP A 100 18.17 -0.72 -0.11
C ASP A 100 16.65 -0.83 -0.21
N THR A 101 16.12 -0.64 -1.43
CA THR A 101 14.67 -0.69 -1.71
C THR A 101 14.45 -1.40 -3.04
N TRP A 102 13.24 -1.88 -3.28
CA TRP A 102 12.89 -2.45 -4.60
C TRP A 102 12.70 -1.40 -5.69
N TRP A 103 12.67 -0.10 -5.32
CA TRP A 103 12.45 0.98 -6.29
C TRP A 103 13.78 1.64 -6.65
N TRP A 104 14.22 1.44 -7.87
CA TRP A 104 15.58 1.78 -8.32
C TRP A 104 15.93 3.26 -8.22
N ASP A 105 14.96 4.19 -8.33
CA ASP A 105 15.16 5.64 -8.32
C ASP A 105 14.90 6.30 -6.96
N GLU A 106 14.52 5.54 -5.93
CA GLU A 106 14.23 6.06 -4.58
C GLU A 106 14.77 5.11 -3.50
N ARG A 107 16.09 5.07 -3.36
CA ARG A 107 16.81 4.17 -2.44
C ARG A 107 17.17 4.91 -1.15
N THR A 108 16.16 5.19 -0.32
CA THR A 108 16.31 6.01 0.89
C THR A 108 15.53 5.49 2.08
N VAL A 109 15.91 5.91 3.28
CA VAL A 109 15.13 5.71 4.51
C VAL A 109 13.74 6.31 4.37
N GLY A 110 13.62 7.48 3.74
CA GLY A 110 12.33 8.15 3.50
C GLY A 110 11.36 7.33 2.64
N PHE A 111 11.88 6.56 1.67
CA PHE A 111 11.05 5.60 0.92
C PHE A 111 10.39 4.58 1.88
N TRP A 112 11.17 4.02 2.81
CA TRP A 112 10.63 3.07 3.79
C TRP A 112 9.68 3.74 4.78
N GLY A 113 9.94 5.00 5.18
CA GLY A 113 9.00 5.76 6.01
C GLY A 113 7.61 5.87 5.36
N ARG A 114 7.56 6.27 4.07
CA ARG A 114 6.32 6.33 3.28
C ARG A 114 5.67 4.94 3.16
N ARG A 115 6.42 3.93 2.72
CA ARG A 115 5.88 2.59 2.50
C ARG A 115 5.31 1.99 3.78
N MET A 116 6.01 2.17 4.92
CA MET A 116 5.54 1.64 6.20
C MET A 116 4.33 2.39 6.76
N ALA A 117 4.16 3.66 6.45
CA ALA A 117 2.92 4.36 6.78
C ALA A 117 1.70 3.75 6.06
N HIS A 118 1.84 3.45 4.76
CA HIS A 118 0.77 2.80 4.00
C HIS A 118 0.55 1.34 4.41
N GLU A 119 1.61 0.59 4.68
CA GLU A 119 1.54 -0.78 5.20
C GLU A 119 0.77 -0.83 6.52
N SER A 120 1.15 0.04 7.46
CA SER A 120 0.50 0.15 8.76
C SER A 120 -0.98 0.49 8.62
N ALA A 121 -1.31 1.48 7.78
CA ALA A 121 -2.69 1.94 7.60
C ALA A 121 -3.60 0.84 7.02
N ILE A 122 -3.14 0.13 5.99
CA ILE A 122 -3.94 -0.93 5.36
C ILE A 122 -4.13 -2.12 6.29
N HIS A 123 -3.08 -2.58 6.95
CA HIS A 123 -3.21 -3.71 7.86
C HIS A 123 -3.90 -3.35 9.20
N ARG A 124 -3.88 -2.07 9.60
CA ARG A 124 -4.78 -1.61 10.66
C ARG A 124 -6.24 -1.79 10.27
N ILE A 125 -6.60 -1.42 9.04
CA ILE A 125 -7.96 -1.66 8.53
C ILE A 125 -8.26 -3.16 8.50
N ASP A 126 -7.34 -4.02 8.07
CA ASP A 126 -7.51 -5.48 8.07
C ASP A 126 -7.80 -6.02 9.48
N VAL A 127 -7.01 -5.61 10.48
CA VAL A 127 -7.23 -6.02 11.88
C VAL A 127 -8.53 -5.47 12.44
N GLU A 128 -8.91 -4.25 12.10
CA GLU A 128 -10.17 -3.63 12.53
C GLU A 128 -11.39 -4.29 11.91
N LEU A 129 -11.32 -4.69 10.64
CA LEU A 129 -12.40 -5.41 9.94
C LEU A 129 -12.72 -6.76 10.59
N ALA A 130 -11.76 -7.42 11.23
CA ALA A 130 -12.00 -8.64 12.00
C ALA A 130 -12.96 -8.43 13.19
N TYR A 131 -13.25 -7.18 13.56
CA TYR A 131 -14.13 -6.80 14.66
C TYR A 131 -15.25 -5.84 14.23
N ASP A 132 -15.58 -5.81 12.95
CA ASP A 132 -16.67 -5.01 12.36
C ASP A 132 -16.58 -3.50 12.67
N HIS A 133 -15.39 -2.98 12.87
CA HIS A 133 -15.21 -1.57 13.20
C HIS A 133 -13.89 -1.02 12.64
N THR A 134 -13.99 -0.10 11.71
CA THR A 134 -12.84 0.60 11.13
C THR A 134 -12.79 2.05 11.58
N THR A 135 -11.57 2.56 11.78
CA THR A 135 -11.31 3.97 12.00
C THR A 135 -10.83 4.63 10.69
N PRO A 136 -11.16 5.91 10.42
CA PRO A 136 -10.75 6.56 9.19
C PRO A 136 -9.22 6.65 9.07
N ILE A 137 -8.74 6.65 7.82
CA ILE A 137 -7.38 7.05 7.45
C ILE A 137 -7.44 8.53 7.11
N ASP A 138 -6.40 9.27 7.46
CA ASP A 138 -6.26 10.68 7.08
C ASP A 138 -6.32 10.85 5.56
N ASP A 139 -7.09 11.84 5.07
CA ASP A 139 -7.30 12.04 3.63
C ASP A 139 -6.01 12.35 2.87
N ALA A 140 -5.04 13.03 3.49
CA ALA A 140 -3.76 13.31 2.84
C ALA A 140 -2.93 12.03 2.70
N LEU A 141 -2.92 11.16 3.73
CA LEU A 141 -2.28 9.84 3.64
C LEU A 141 -3.00 8.97 2.62
N ALA A 142 -4.33 8.93 2.63
CA ALA A 142 -5.11 8.16 1.67
C ALA A 142 -4.82 8.60 0.23
N LEU A 143 -4.78 9.92 -0.04
CA LEU A 143 -4.46 10.45 -1.36
C LEU A 143 -3.03 10.12 -1.81
N ASP A 144 -2.06 10.21 -0.90
CA ASP A 144 -0.68 9.78 -1.17
C ASP A 144 -0.61 8.27 -1.43
N GLY A 145 -1.43 7.48 -0.73
CA GLY A 145 -1.55 6.04 -0.95
C GLY A 145 -2.15 5.67 -2.32
N VAL A 146 -3.08 6.46 -2.83
CA VAL A 146 -3.55 6.30 -4.23
C VAL A 146 -2.37 6.44 -5.20
N ASP A 147 -1.52 7.47 -5.03
CA ASP A 147 -0.31 7.64 -5.83
C ASP A 147 0.65 6.45 -5.70
N GLU A 148 0.86 5.96 -4.47
CA GLU A 148 1.74 4.82 -4.23
C GLU A 148 1.24 3.56 -4.94
N VAL A 149 -0.02 3.19 -4.76
CA VAL A 149 -0.58 1.97 -5.38
C VAL A 149 -0.47 2.03 -6.90
N LEU A 150 -0.88 3.14 -7.50
CA LEU A 150 -0.86 3.26 -8.96
C LEU A 150 0.57 3.24 -9.53
N ARG A 151 1.52 3.89 -8.86
CA ARG A 151 2.85 4.14 -9.40
C ARG A 151 3.94 3.20 -8.88
N ARG A 152 3.70 2.43 -7.82
CA ARG A 152 4.69 1.52 -7.21
C ARG A 152 4.26 0.06 -7.19
N PHE A 153 2.95 -0.20 -7.26
CA PHE A 153 2.42 -1.56 -7.28
C PHE A 153 1.83 -1.91 -8.64
N LEU A 154 0.96 -1.07 -9.19
CA LEU A 154 0.31 -1.36 -10.48
C LEU A 154 1.24 -1.12 -11.67
N ALA A 155 2.00 0.00 -11.67
CA ALA A 155 2.92 0.30 -12.76
C ALA A 155 4.15 -0.62 -12.73
N GLY A 156 4.57 -1.11 -13.89
CA GLY A 156 5.73 -1.98 -13.99
C GLY A 156 5.71 -2.87 -15.23
N ASP A 157 6.65 -3.81 -15.24
CA ASP A 157 6.73 -4.89 -16.21
C ASP A 157 5.73 -6.01 -15.82
N TRP A 158 4.92 -6.40 -16.77
CA TRP A 158 3.92 -7.47 -16.65
C TRP A 158 4.17 -8.61 -17.62
N SER A 159 5.40 -8.76 -18.12
CA SER A 159 5.76 -9.78 -19.11
C SER A 159 5.55 -11.20 -18.62
N ASP A 160 5.66 -11.44 -17.32
CA ASP A 160 5.44 -12.75 -16.70
C ASP A 160 3.93 -13.10 -16.58
N GLU A 161 3.06 -12.08 -16.61
CA GLU A 161 1.60 -12.22 -16.57
C GLU A 161 0.94 -11.44 -17.73
N PRO A 162 1.28 -11.72 -18.99
CA PRO A 162 0.77 -10.96 -20.12
C PRO A 162 -0.73 -11.19 -20.30
N VAL A 163 -1.44 -10.13 -20.68
CA VAL A 163 -2.83 -10.23 -21.16
C VAL A 163 -2.75 -10.26 -22.67
N ALA A 164 -2.85 -11.48 -23.24
CA ALA A 164 -2.78 -11.66 -24.68
C ALA A 164 -3.94 -10.96 -25.40
N ASP A 165 -3.65 -10.43 -26.60
CA ASP A 165 -4.61 -9.91 -27.57
C ASP A 165 -5.55 -8.76 -27.10
N GLN A 166 -5.15 -7.99 -26.08
CA GLN A 166 -5.91 -6.82 -25.69
C GLN A 166 -5.25 -5.52 -26.18
N PRO A 167 -6.03 -4.57 -26.72
CA PRO A 167 -5.50 -3.26 -27.09
C PRO A 167 -5.03 -2.51 -25.84
N ALA A 168 -4.11 -1.57 -26.05
CA ALA A 168 -3.74 -0.64 -25.00
C ALA A 168 -4.98 0.04 -24.44
N THR A 169 -5.09 0.11 -23.12
CA THR A 169 -6.24 0.67 -22.41
C THR A 169 -5.79 1.87 -21.59
N PHE A 170 -6.58 2.94 -21.64
CA PHE A 170 -6.28 4.20 -21.00
C PHE A 170 -7.32 4.52 -19.93
N VAL A 171 -6.92 4.45 -18.65
CA VAL A 171 -7.81 4.77 -17.54
C VAL A 171 -7.31 6.05 -16.85
N ARG A 172 -8.24 6.96 -16.60
CA ARG A 172 -8.03 8.12 -15.75
C ARG A 172 -8.54 7.79 -14.35
N VAL A 173 -7.72 7.96 -13.34
CA VAL A 173 -8.11 7.84 -11.94
C VAL A 173 -8.14 9.23 -11.33
N GLU A 174 -9.24 9.59 -10.67
CA GLU A 174 -9.43 10.92 -10.06
C GLU A 174 -9.78 10.79 -8.59
N SER A 175 -9.04 11.51 -7.74
CA SER A 175 -9.31 11.58 -6.31
C SER A 175 -8.72 12.83 -5.68
N GLY A 176 -9.42 13.45 -4.73
CA GLY A 176 -8.93 14.58 -3.95
C GLY A 176 -8.39 15.76 -4.79
N GLY A 177 -8.96 16.02 -5.97
CA GLY A 177 -8.49 17.07 -6.88
C GLY A 177 -7.23 16.71 -7.67
N THR A 178 -6.71 15.49 -7.53
CA THR A 178 -5.59 14.96 -8.30
C THR A 178 -6.11 13.93 -9.31
N ALA A 179 -5.48 13.87 -10.48
CA ALA A 179 -5.76 12.86 -11.48
C ALA A 179 -4.48 12.10 -11.86
N TRP A 180 -4.62 10.81 -12.12
CA TRP A 180 -3.57 9.95 -12.67
C TRP A 180 -4.03 9.37 -13.98
N ARG A 181 -3.08 9.17 -14.87
CA ARG A 181 -3.25 8.42 -16.10
C ARG A 181 -2.61 7.05 -15.93
N VAL A 182 -3.37 6.00 -16.16
CA VAL A 182 -2.92 4.62 -16.20
C VAL A 182 -3.03 4.12 -17.64
N VAL A 183 -1.92 3.71 -18.21
CA VAL A 183 -1.81 3.09 -19.54
C VAL A 183 -1.50 1.63 -19.33
N MET A 184 -2.41 0.75 -19.71
CA MET A 184 -2.23 -0.69 -19.63
C MET A 184 -1.99 -1.26 -21.02
N GLU A 185 -0.78 -1.71 -21.25
CA GLU A 185 -0.37 -2.50 -22.40
C GLU A 185 -0.34 -4.00 -22.02
N PRO A 186 -0.28 -4.93 -22.99
CA PRO A 186 -0.27 -6.36 -22.68
C PRO A 186 0.80 -6.78 -21.67
N ASN A 187 2.00 -6.20 -21.76
CA ASN A 187 3.17 -6.59 -20.97
C ASN A 187 3.68 -5.49 -20.04
N ALA A 188 3.04 -4.34 -19.99
CA ALA A 188 3.50 -3.21 -19.17
C ALA A 188 2.36 -2.31 -18.75
N ILE A 189 2.49 -1.72 -17.57
CA ILE A 189 1.58 -0.68 -17.09
C ILE A 189 2.39 0.54 -16.70
N VAL A 190 1.96 1.71 -17.18
CA VAL A 190 2.55 3.00 -16.83
C VAL A 190 1.50 3.83 -16.12
N ALA A 191 1.82 4.30 -14.92
CA ALA A 191 0.99 5.24 -14.18
C ALA A 191 1.75 6.54 -13.90
N SER A 192 1.11 7.66 -14.14
CA SER A 192 1.69 8.99 -13.95
C SER A 192 0.63 9.99 -13.53
N VAL A 193 1.02 11.02 -12.77
CA VAL A 193 0.12 12.13 -12.46
C VAL A 193 -0.29 12.81 -13.76
N TYR A 194 -1.58 13.00 -13.94
CA TYR A 194 -2.13 13.66 -15.12
C TYR A 194 -1.85 15.16 -15.07
N LEU A 195 -1.33 15.69 -16.16
CA LEU A 195 -1.06 17.12 -16.31
C LEU A 195 -1.92 17.68 -17.44
N ASP A 196 -2.65 18.76 -17.21
CA ASP A 196 -3.57 19.40 -18.18
C ASP A 196 -2.91 19.81 -19.51
N ARG A 197 -1.58 19.90 -19.55
CA ARG A 197 -0.80 20.20 -20.76
C ARG A 197 -0.62 19.02 -21.73
N TRP A 198 -1.10 17.82 -21.35
CA TRP A 198 -1.06 16.70 -22.28
C TRP A 198 -2.25 16.81 -23.24
N PRO A 199 -2.02 16.59 -24.56
CA PRO A 199 -3.12 16.63 -25.53
C PRO A 199 -4.20 15.63 -25.10
N GLU A 200 -5.43 15.89 -25.52
CA GLU A 200 -6.56 14.98 -25.33
C GLU A 200 -6.21 13.59 -25.89
N LEU A 201 -5.65 12.77 -25.02
CA LEU A 201 -5.45 11.37 -25.31
C LEU A 201 -6.79 10.68 -25.06
N ALA A 202 -7.14 9.78 -25.93
CA ALA A 202 -8.32 8.98 -25.72
C ALA A 202 -8.27 8.35 -24.31
N ILE A 203 -9.27 8.61 -23.50
CA ILE A 203 -9.51 7.98 -22.21
C ILE A 203 -10.66 7.00 -22.41
N ASP A 204 -10.42 5.72 -22.15
CA ASP A 204 -11.45 4.69 -22.29
C ASP A 204 -12.40 4.73 -21.09
N ALA A 205 -11.87 4.92 -19.88
CA ALA A 205 -12.65 5.04 -18.66
C ALA A 205 -12.07 6.06 -17.69
N THR A 206 -12.94 6.71 -16.93
CA THR A 206 -12.57 7.49 -15.74
C THR A 206 -13.11 6.79 -14.50
N VAL A 207 -12.22 6.56 -13.52
CA VAL A 207 -12.54 6.00 -12.20
C VAL A 207 -12.36 7.11 -11.18
N SER A 208 -13.40 7.46 -10.44
CA SER A 208 -13.36 8.59 -9.51
C SER A 208 -13.99 8.27 -8.16
N GLY A 209 -13.47 8.90 -7.11
CA GLY A 209 -13.94 8.77 -5.74
C GLY A 209 -13.16 9.65 -4.76
N ASP A 210 -13.69 9.80 -3.56
CA ASP A 210 -12.98 10.50 -2.48
C ASP A 210 -11.70 9.75 -2.08
N PRO A 211 -10.71 10.40 -1.44
CA PRO A 211 -9.41 9.80 -1.14
C PRO A 211 -9.47 8.47 -0.40
N LEU A 212 -10.18 8.40 0.70
CA LEU A 212 -10.25 7.18 1.50
C LEU A 212 -10.97 6.02 0.78
N PRO A 213 -12.18 6.19 0.22
CA PRO A 213 -12.81 5.16 -0.60
C PRO A 213 -11.94 4.68 -1.76
N MET A 214 -11.31 5.59 -2.49
CA MET A 214 -10.40 5.26 -3.60
C MET A 214 -9.22 4.43 -3.13
N TYR A 215 -8.56 4.86 -2.06
CA TYR A 215 -7.41 4.14 -1.50
C TYR A 215 -7.77 2.72 -1.06
N LEU A 216 -8.87 2.57 -0.32
CA LEU A 216 -9.36 1.25 0.12
C LEU A 216 -9.78 0.37 -1.05
N TRP A 217 -10.44 0.94 -2.08
CA TRP A 217 -10.80 0.19 -3.27
C TRP A 217 -9.57 -0.32 -4.03
N LEU A 218 -8.55 0.51 -4.21
CA LEU A 218 -7.30 0.10 -4.86
C LEU A 218 -6.64 -1.08 -4.14
N TRP A 219 -6.72 -1.13 -2.82
CA TRP A 219 -6.24 -2.25 -2.01
C TRP A 219 -7.24 -3.41 -1.86
N GLY A 220 -8.44 -3.32 -2.41
CA GLY A 220 -9.49 -4.34 -2.29
C GLY A 220 -10.16 -4.42 -0.92
N ARG A 221 -10.11 -3.36 -0.13
CA ARG A 221 -10.68 -3.29 1.22
C ARG A 221 -11.97 -2.47 1.32
N GLY A 222 -12.29 -1.69 0.31
CA GLY A 222 -13.43 -0.79 0.31
C GLY A 222 -14.60 -1.28 -0.54
N PRO A 223 -15.81 -0.79 -0.25
CA PRO A 223 -17.00 -1.07 -1.05
C PRO A 223 -16.92 -0.38 -2.43
N ARG A 224 -17.33 -1.10 -3.49
CA ARG A 224 -17.28 -0.59 -4.87
C ARG A 224 -18.30 0.52 -5.17
N ASP A 225 -19.37 0.60 -4.39
CA ASP A 225 -20.46 1.59 -4.59
C ASP A 225 -20.04 3.03 -4.25
N GLN A 226 -18.89 3.22 -3.63
CA GLN A 226 -18.30 4.55 -3.38
C GLN A 226 -17.35 5.00 -4.50
N ILE A 227 -17.20 4.20 -5.55
CA ILE A 227 -16.34 4.50 -6.70
C ILE A 227 -17.25 4.65 -7.93
N SER A 228 -17.12 5.78 -8.61
CA SER A 228 -17.81 6.05 -9.86
C SER A 228 -16.95 5.67 -11.05
N ILE A 229 -17.55 5.04 -12.05
CA ILE A 229 -16.90 4.69 -13.31
C ILE A 229 -17.71 5.35 -14.44
N ASP A 230 -17.02 6.13 -15.27
CA ASP A 230 -17.55 6.73 -16.48
C ASP A 230 -16.78 6.21 -17.71
N GLY A 231 -17.50 5.97 -18.83
CA GLY A 231 -16.91 5.43 -20.06
C GLY A 231 -16.94 3.90 -20.13
N ASP A 232 -15.87 3.26 -20.60
CA ASP A 232 -15.77 1.81 -20.77
C ASP A 232 -15.57 1.08 -19.45
N HIS A 233 -16.63 0.52 -18.88
CA HIS A 233 -16.56 -0.28 -17.66
C HIS A 233 -15.60 -1.48 -17.77
N ALA A 234 -15.47 -2.08 -18.95
CA ALA A 234 -14.54 -3.20 -19.13
C ALA A 234 -13.06 -2.76 -18.99
N ALA A 235 -12.74 -1.51 -19.35
CA ALA A 235 -11.42 -0.93 -19.11
C ALA A 235 -11.13 -0.80 -17.62
N ALA A 236 -12.09 -0.31 -16.83
CA ALA A 236 -11.96 -0.21 -15.38
C ALA A 236 -11.87 -1.59 -14.69
N GLU A 237 -12.63 -2.58 -15.16
CA GLU A 237 -12.58 -3.96 -14.66
C GLU A 237 -11.21 -4.62 -14.95
N ARG A 238 -10.62 -4.35 -16.11
CA ARG A 238 -9.25 -4.82 -16.41
C ARG A 238 -8.22 -4.22 -15.46
N MET A 239 -8.36 -2.93 -15.13
CA MET A 239 -7.49 -2.30 -14.14
C MET A 239 -7.68 -2.91 -12.75
N ASP A 240 -8.92 -3.14 -12.32
CA ASP A 240 -9.22 -3.78 -11.02
C ASP A 240 -8.62 -5.20 -10.96
N ALA A 241 -8.73 -5.99 -12.02
CA ALA A 241 -8.12 -7.31 -12.08
C ALA A 241 -6.58 -7.28 -11.92
N ARG A 242 -5.90 -6.32 -12.56
CA ARG A 242 -4.46 -6.11 -12.39
C ARG A 242 -4.11 -5.65 -10.98
N LEU A 243 -4.92 -4.77 -10.40
CA LEU A 243 -4.74 -4.35 -9.00
C LEU A 243 -4.82 -5.53 -8.04
N ARG A 244 -5.78 -6.47 -8.24
CA ARG A 244 -5.87 -7.68 -7.39
C ARG A 244 -4.61 -8.52 -7.43
N LEU A 245 -3.94 -8.62 -8.58
CA LEU A 245 -2.66 -9.31 -8.70
C LEU A 245 -1.50 -8.54 -8.05
N ALA A 246 -1.49 -7.21 -8.19
CA ALA A 246 -0.42 -6.36 -7.68
C ALA A 246 -0.44 -6.15 -6.15
N THR A 247 -1.60 -6.36 -5.49
CA THR A 247 -1.84 -5.98 -4.09
C THR A 247 -2.21 -7.17 -3.19
N GLN A 248 -1.92 -8.42 -3.62
CA GLN A 248 -2.12 -9.64 -2.82
C GLN A 248 -0.84 -10.11 -2.15
#